data_725c5f118a0f9e408355ee2d98dee33c
#
_entry.id   725c5f118a0f9e408355ee2d98dee33c
#
_cell.length_a   1.000
_cell.length_b   1.000
_cell.length_c   1.000
_cell.angle_alpha   90.00
_cell.angle_beta   90.00
_cell.angle_gamma   90.00
#
_symmetry.space_group_name_H-M   'P 1'
#
loop_
_entity.id
_entity.type
_entity.pdbx_description
1 polymer ?
#
loop_
_entity_poly.entity_id
_entity_poly.type
_entity_poly.pdbx_seq_one_letter_code
_entity_poly.pdbx_strand_id
1 'polypeptide(L)'
;MKQRLHLILFWTLTLTVNAQNQSIKSIRAQRIEITSAYEPTSETKAKKIIAAYKNQVDSIMTPTLGLSLNAMEAKRPESKLSNWAADVMVETSTATGLEKADMGLFNMGGLRNSMPEGIIRAGDIYLISPFENDVVVLEMKGKNVIELMHNIAAVGGEGVSAEVRMEISEKGELLNATIGGKPIEKKRTYRIATIDYLAEGNDKMYALKKHKKKYFMKKHAREALMESIIKNRTIGSKIEGRIIIK
;
A
#
# COMPACT_ATOMS: atom_id res chain seq x y z
N MET A 1 88.91 -21.76 15.97
CA MET A 1 87.55 -21.48 16.37
C MET A 1 86.66 -21.78 15.21
N LYS A 2 85.91 -22.89 15.25
CA LYS A 2 84.97 -23.31 14.14
C LYS A 2 83.57 -22.93 14.53
N GLN A 3 82.98 -21.95 13.80
CA GLN A 3 81.57 -21.65 13.92
C GLN A 3 80.78 -22.71 13.14
N ARG A 4 79.90 -23.39 13.83
CA ARG A 4 78.88 -24.30 13.21
C ARG A 4 77.64 -23.52 12.82
N LEU A 5 77.44 -23.44 11.53
CA LEU A 5 76.21 -22.87 10.96
C LEU A 5 75.05 -23.91 11.02
N HIS A 6 74.03 -23.66 11.81
CA HIS A 6 72.84 -24.53 11.87
C HIS A 6 71.83 -24.06 10.80
N LEU A 7 71.72 -24.89 9.79
CA LEU A 7 70.70 -24.70 8.73
C LEU A 7 69.37 -25.23 9.27
N ILE A 8 68.46 -24.36 9.59
CA ILE A 8 67.08 -24.71 9.95
C ILE A 8 66.28 -24.87 8.65
N LEU A 9 65.97 -26.12 8.29
CA LEU A 9 65.12 -26.46 7.17
C LEU A 9 63.61 -26.24 7.57
N PHE A 10 63.02 -25.17 7.09
CA PHE A 10 61.59 -24.91 7.30
C PHE A 10 60.78 -25.78 6.31
N TRP A 11 60.14 -26.83 6.81
CA TRP A 11 59.22 -27.65 6.05
C TRP A 11 57.85 -26.90 6.01
N THR A 12 57.55 -26.23 4.90
CA THR A 12 56.21 -25.68 4.64
C THR A 12 55.33 -26.81 4.18
N LEU A 13 54.43 -27.25 5.08
CA LEU A 13 53.36 -28.17 4.77
C LEU A 13 52.30 -27.38 4.00
N THR A 14 52.26 -27.51 2.66
CA THR A 14 51.18 -26.99 1.84
C THR A 14 49.95 -27.88 2.01
N LEU A 15 49.02 -27.46 2.83
CA LEU A 15 47.69 -28.02 2.87
C LEU A 15 46.94 -27.66 1.56
N THR A 16 46.88 -28.59 0.63
CA THR A 16 45.98 -28.47 -0.53
C THR A 16 44.55 -28.65 -0.04
N VAL A 17 43.84 -27.53 0.13
CA VAL A 17 42.40 -27.55 0.34
C VAL A 17 41.75 -27.96 -0.99
N ASN A 18 41.36 -29.22 -1.10
CA ASN A 18 40.50 -29.66 -2.19
C ASN A 18 39.10 -29.03 -2.00
N ALA A 19 38.87 -27.87 -2.60
CA ALA A 19 37.53 -27.31 -2.74
C ALA A 19 36.76 -28.28 -3.65
N GLN A 20 35.91 -29.12 -3.05
CA GLN A 20 34.98 -29.92 -3.84
C GLN A 20 34.02 -28.99 -4.55
N ASN A 21 34.19 -28.81 -5.86
CA ASN A 21 33.21 -28.18 -6.73
C ASN A 21 31.97 -29.06 -6.76
N GLN A 22 31.00 -28.78 -5.87
CA GLN A 22 29.71 -29.42 -5.90
C GLN A 22 28.92 -28.78 -7.05
N SER A 23 28.71 -29.52 -8.11
CA SER A 23 27.80 -29.14 -9.20
C SER A 23 26.46 -29.84 -9.04
N ILE A 24 25.38 -29.07 -9.22
CA ILE A 24 24.02 -29.65 -9.26
C ILE A 24 23.92 -30.44 -10.56
N LYS A 25 23.87 -31.79 -10.47
CA LYS A 25 23.81 -32.68 -11.62
C LYS A 25 22.42 -32.73 -12.26
N SER A 26 21.38 -32.54 -11.50
CA SER A 26 20.01 -32.47 -12.00
C SER A 26 19.09 -31.80 -11.00
N ILE A 27 18.12 -31.06 -11.50
CA ILE A 27 16.95 -30.57 -10.75
C ILE A 27 15.72 -31.21 -11.36
N ARG A 28 14.91 -31.88 -10.54
CA ARG A 28 13.59 -32.39 -10.94
C ARG A 28 12.56 -31.58 -10.19
N ALA A 29 11.63 -30.96 -10.92
CA ALA A 29 10.47 -30.29 -10.36
C ALA A 29 9.20 -30.95 -10.86
N GLN A 30 8.24 -31.16 -9.96
CA GLN A 30 6.90 -31.64 -10.30
C GLN A 30 5.89 -30.61 -9.80
N ARG A 31 5.00 -30.20 -10.69
CA ARG A 31 3.84 -29.39 -10.31
C ARG A 31 2.76 -30.32 -9.78
N ILE A 32 2.35 -30.12 -8.53
CA ILE A 32 1.20 -30.78 -7.93
C ILE A 32 0.08 -29.77 -7.88
N GLU A 33 -0.99 -30.00 -8.63
CA GLU A 33 -2.18 -29.16 -8.59
C GLU A 33 -3.01 -29.57 -7.38
N ILE A 34 -3.28 -28.62 -6.47
CA ILE A 34 -4.15 -28.83 -5.31
C ILE A 34 -5.59 -28.69 -5.78
N THR A 35 -6.30 -29.80 -5.85
CA THR A 35 -7.70 -29.86 -6.26
C THR A 35 -8.57 -30.43 -5.13
N SER A 36 -9.89 -30.38 -5.29
CA SER A 36 -10.85 -30.99 -4.35
C SER A 36 -10.64 -32.49 -4.13
N ALA A 37 -9.91 -33.18 -5.01
CA ALA A 37 -9.54 -34.59 -4.84
C ALA A 37 -8.71 -34.85 -3.57
N TYR A 38 -8.03 -33.85 -3.04
CA TYR A 38 -7.26 -33.95 -1.79
C TYR A 38 -8.10 -33.72 -0.52
N GLU A 39 -9.32 -33.21 -0.62
CA GLU A 39 -10.18 -32.91 0.54
C GLU A 39 -10.50 -34.15 1.40
N PRO A 40 -10.78 -35.36 0.83
CA PRO A 40 -11.05 -36.55 1.62
C PRO A 40 -9.87 -36.96 2.50
N THR A 41 -8.64 -36.64 2.09
CA THR A 41 -7.41 -37.02 2.78
C THR A 41 -6.87 -35.92 3.69
N SER A 42 -7.58 -34.78 3.78
CA SER A 42 -7.13 -33.66 4.62
C SER A 42 -7.05 -34.05 6.08
N GLU A 43 -5.98 -33.64 6.75
CA GLU A 43 -5.68 -34.03 8.13
C GLU A 43 -6.76 -33.56 9.10
N THR A 44 -7.36 -34.51 9.84
CA THR A 44 -8.43 -34.24 10.82
C THR A 44 -8.00 -33.26 11.91
N LYS A 45 -6.70 -33.25 12.29
CA LYS A 45 -6.17 -32.35 13.29
C LYS A 45 -6.17 -30.89 12.78
N ALA A 46 -5.74 -30.67 11.53
CA ALA A 46 -5.79 -29.35 10.90
C ALA A 46 -7.24 -28.83 10.79
N LYS A 47 -8.17 -29.68 10.37
CA LYS A 47 -9.61 -29.36 10.31
C LYS A 47 -10.16 -28.95 11.69
N LYS A 48 -9.81 -29.63 12.78
CA LYS A 48 -10.25 -29.30 14.14
C LYS A 48 -9.71 -27.92 14.57
N ILE A 49 -8.44 -27.64 14.30
CA ILE A 49 -7.82 -26.34 14.62
C ILE A 49 -8.53 -25.21 13.85
N ILE A 50 -8.72 -25.37 12.55
CA ILE A 50 -9.41 -24.37 11.71
C ILE A 50 -10.85 -24.16 12.19
N ALA A 51 -11.59 -25.25 12.47
CA ALA A 51 -12.98 -25.17 12.90
C ALA A 51 -13.16 -24.40 14.21
N ALA A 52 -12.19 -24.46 15.13
CA ALA A 52 -12.24 -23.72 16.38
C ALA A 52 -12.29 -22.19 16.20
N TYR A 53 -11.65 -21.67 15.14
CA TYR A 53 -11.59 -20.24 14.86
C TYR A 53 -12.55 -19.80 13.75
N LYS A 54 -13.00 -20.73 12.90
CA LYS A 54 -13.79 -20.42 11.70
C LYS A 54 -15.03 -19.57 12.02
N ASN A 55 -15.80 -19.95 13.03
CA ASN A 55 -17.03 -19.24 13.37
C ASN A 55 -16.75 -17.78 13.80
N GLN A 56 -15.66 -17.53 14.51
CA GLN A 56 -15.26 -16.18 14.91
C GLN A 56 -14.82 -15.36 13.68
N VAL A 57 -14.02 -15.94 12.81
CA VAL A 57 -13.59 -15.29 11.56
C VAL A 57 -14.79 -15.03 10.67
N ASP A 58 -15.66 -16.01 10.46
CA ASP A 58 -16.86 -15.87 9.62
C ASP A 58 -17.80 -14.76 10.16
N SER A 59 -17.96 -14.63 11.49
CA SER A 59 -18.78 -13.56 12.08
C SER A 59 -18.28 -12.16 11.77
N ILE A 60 -16.98 -11.98 11.55
CA ILE A 60 -16.35 -10.71 11.20
C ILE A 60 -16.37 -10.49 9.69
N MET A 61 -16.12 -11.55 8.90
CA MET A 61 -15.86 -11.43 7.46
C MET A 61 -17.12 -11.49 6.60
N THR A 62 -18.19 -12.16 7.07
CA THR A 62 -19.41 -12.36 6.27
C THR A 62 -20.43 -11.22 6.27
N PRO A 63 -20.48 -10.28 7.25
CA PRO A 63 -21.48 -9.21 7.23
C PRO A 63 -21.44 -8.43 5.92
N THR A 64 -22.63 -8.21 5.34
CA THR A 64 -22.79 -7.34 4.16
C THR A 64 -22.70 -5.89 4.57
N LEU A 65 -21.86 -5.11 3.89
CA LEU A 65 -21.65 -3.69 4.15
C LEU A 65 -22.49 -2.82 3.20
N GLY A 66 -22.66 -3.25 1.95
CA GLY A 66 -23.36 -2.50 0.92
C GLY A 66 -23.18 -3.12 -0.46
N LEU A 67 -23.28 -2.28 -1.50
CA LEU A 67 -23.16 -2.67 -2.90
C LEU A 67 -22.10 -1.83 -3.62
N SER A 68 -21.38 -2.44 -4.55
CA SER A 68 -20.54 -1.75 -5.53
C SER A 68 -21.21 -1.75 -6.91
N LEU A 69 -21.34 -0.57 -7.53
CA LEU A 69 -21.92 -0.41 -8.87
C LEU A 69 -21.07 -1.01 -9.98
N ASN A 70 -19.78 -1.20 -9.72
CA ASN A 70 -18.83 -1.74 -10.68
C ASN A 70 -17.63 -2.37 -9.96
N ALA A 71 -16.97 -3.31 -10.62
CA ALA A 71 -15.69 -3.80 -10.16
C ALA A 71 -14.64 -2.67 -10.21
N MET A 72 -13.82 -2.57 -9.16
CA MET A 72 -12.77 -1.55 -9.03
C MET A 72 -11.45 -2.20 -8.66
N GLU A 73 -10.43 -1.95 -9.44
CA GLU A 73 -9.04 -2.38 -9.20
C GLU A 73 -8.13 -1.19 -8.88
N ALA A 74 -6.98 -1.45 -8.27
CA ALA A 74 -5.94 -0.45 -8.06
C ALA A 74 -4.90 -0.53 -9.17
N LYS A 75 -4.70 0.58 -9.93
CA LYS A 75 -3.80 0.64 -11.08
C LYS A 75 -3.31 2.08 -11.29
N ARG A 76 -2.02 2.23 -11.61
CA ARG A 76 -1.44 3.53 -11.99
C ARG A 76 -1.76 3.89 -13.43
N PRO A 77 -1.82 5.18 -13.76
CA PRO A 77 -1.63 6.35 -12.89
C PRO A 77 -2.85 6.66 -12.02
N GLU A 78 -4.04 6.27 -12.43
CA GLU A 78 -5.33 6.49 -11.80
C GLU A 78 -6.17 5.23 -11.89
N SER A 79 -6.98 4.94 -10.86
CA SER A 79 -7.93 3.84 -10.90
C SER A 79 -9.18 4.15 -10.08
N LYS A 80 -10.27 3.42 -10.37
CA LYS A 80 -11.52 3.58 -9.64
C LYS A 80 -11.34 3.33 -8.15
N LEU A 81 -10.64 2.25 -7.77
CA LEU A 81 -10.46 1.88 -6.38
C LEU A 81 -9.59 2.90 -5.62
N SER A 82 -8.51 3.37 -6.22
CA SER A 82 -7.65 4.37 -5.60
C SER A 82 -8.32 5.74 -5.49
N ASN A 83 -9.14 6.11 -6.47
CA ASN A 83 -9.95 7.33 -6.43
C ASN A 83 -10.92 7.29 -5.23
N TRP A 84 -11.70 6.20 -5.12
CA TRP A 84 -12.62 6.02 -4.00
C TRP A 84 -11.90 6.01 -2.65
N ALA A 85 -10.80 5.27 -2.50
CA ALA A 85 -10.06 5.22 -1.25
C ALA A 85 -9.52 6.59 -0.82
N ALA A 86 -9.00 7.38 -1.76
CA ALA A 86 -8.51 8.73 -1.48
C ALA A 86 -9.64 9.70 -1.12
N ASP A 87 -10.82 9.58 -1.75
CA ASP A 87 -12.01 10.37 -1.42
C ASP A 87 -12.48 10.06 0.02
N VAL A 88 -12.47 8.78 0.42
CA VAL A 88 -12.81 8.37 1.79
C VAL A 88 -11.83 8.96 2.82
N MET A 89 -10.54 9.14 2.49
CA MET A 89 -9.64 9.85 3.41
C MET A 89 -10.08 11.29 3.64
N VAL A 90 -10.52 12.00 2.58
CA VAL A 90 -11.06 13.37 2.71
C VAL A 90 -12.35 13.39 3.55
N GLU A 91 -13.26 12.45 3.31
CA GLU A 91 -14.48 12.33 4.12
C GLU A 91 -14.16 12.12 5.61
N THR A 92 -13.19 11.26 5.90
CA THR A 92 -12.78 10.93 7.26
C THR A 92 -12.06 12.08 7.98
N SER A 93 -11.50 13.03 7.23
CA SER A 93 -10.73 14.16 7.78
C SER A 93 -11.50 15.04 8.76
N THR A 94 -12.83 15.00 8.73
CA THR A 94 -13.72 15.78 9.62
C THR A 94 -14.13 15.03 10.88
N ALA A 95 -13.74 13.76 11.04
CA ALA A 95 -14.20 12.89 12.14
C ALA A 95 -13.93 13.42 13.54
N THR A 96 -12.89 14.26 13.71
CA THR A 96 -12.52 14.86 15.00
C THR A 96 -12.87 16.36 15.09
N GLY A 97 -13.78 16.84 14.23
CA GLY A 97 -14.18 18.26 14.22
C GLY A 97 -13.20 19.18 13.47
N LEU A 98 -12.21 18.64 12.80
CA LEU A 98 -11.34 19.40 11.89
C LEU A 98 -12.14 19.83 10.66
N GLU A 99 -11.73 20.94 10.04
CA GLU A 99 -12.25 21.29 8.73
C GLU A 99 -11.79 20.27 7.69
N LYS A 100 -12.60 20.10 6.63
CA LYS A 100 -12.35 19.21 5.51
C LYS A 100 -10.94 19.39 4.96
N ALA A 101 -10.25 18.30 4.67
CA ALA A 101 -8.94 18.33 4.03
C ALA A 101 -9.01 18.87 2.60
N ASP A 102 -7.95 19.57 2.17
CA ASP A 102 -7.85 20.12 0.80
C ASP A 102 -7.62 19.02 -0.23
N MET A 103 -7.04 17.87 0.17
CA MET A 103 -6.88 16.68 -0.65
C MET A 103 -6.71 15.41 0.19
N GLY A 104 -7.03 14.28 -0.42
CA GLY A 104 -6.74 12.95 0.08
C GLY A 104 -5.65 12.26 -0.72
N LEU A 105 -4.88 11.41 -0.05
CA LEU A 105 -3.86 10.56 -0.65
C LEU A 105 -3.95 9.15 -0.05
N PHE A 106 -3.99 8.14 -0.92
CA PHE A 106 -3.91 6.73 -0.53
C PHE A 106 -2.93 6.00 -1.46
N ASN A 107 -2.06 5.16 -0.91
CA ASN A 107 -1.06 4.47 -1.73
C ASN A 107 -1.64 3.25 -2.45
N MET A 108 -1.26 3.07 -3.71
CA MET A 108 -1.64 1.91 -4.51
C MET A 108 -1.21 0.59 -3.86
N GLY A 109 -0.01 0.58 -3.23
CA GLY A 109 0.52 -0.58 -2.52
C GLY A 109 -0.30 -1.00 -1.29
N GLY A 110 -1.09 -0.09 -0.72
CA GLY A 110 -2.02 -0.34 0.39
C GLY A 110 -3.30 -1.07 -0.04
N LEU A 111 -3.64 -1.03 -1.32
CA LEU A 111 -4.82 -1.68 -1.92
C LEU A 111 -4.40 -3.05 -2.50
N ARG A 112 -4.62 -4.11 -1.74
CA ARG A 112 -4.04 -5.45 -2.00
C ARG A 112 -4.94 -6.36 -2.84
N ASN A 113 -6.20 -6.00 -3.01
CA ASN A 113 -7.18 -6.76 -3.79
C ASN A 113 -8.14 -5.79 -4.51
N SER A 114 -8.94 -6.30 -5.43
CA SER A 114 -9.97 -5.56 -6.14
C SER A 114 -11.29 -5.59 -5.38
N MET A 115 -12.08 -4.53 -5.51
CA MET A 115 -13.47 -4.47 -5.07
C MET A 115 -14.33 -5.24 -6.07
N PRO A 116 -15.15 -6.23 -5.66
CA PRO A 116 -16.08 -6.89 -6.56
C PRO A 116 -17.24 -5.96 -6.94
N GLU A 117 -17.86 -6.22 -8.09
CA GLU A 117 -19.17 -5.65 -8.41
C GLU A 117 -20.26 -6.41 -7.63
N GLY A 118 -21.30 -5.69 -7.21
CA GLY A 118 -22.42 -6.26 -6.45
C GLY A 118 -22.21 -6.18 -4.95
N ILE A 119 -22.57 -7.24 -4.22
CA ILE A 119 -22.53 -7.27 -2.76
C ILE A 119 -21.11 -7.17 -2.24
N ILE A 120 -20.88 -6.21 -1.34
CA ILE A 120 -19.62 -6.04 -0.61
C ILE A 120 -19.78 -6.60 0.80
N ARG A 121 -18.88 -7.47 1.20
CA ARG A 121 -18.78 -8.02 2.56
C ARG A 121 -17.60 -7.40 3.31
N ALA A 122 -17.62 -7.49 4.63
CA ALA A 122 -16.52 -7.05 5.46
C ALA A 122 -15.19 -7.71 5.04
N GLY A 123 -15.21 -9.01 4.72
CA GLY A 123 -14.06 -9.76 4.24
C GLY A 123 -13.41 -9.17 2.99
N ASP A 124 -14.20 -8.61 2.07
CA ASP A 124 -13.65 -7.97 0.86
C ASP A 124 -12.77 -6.77 1.24
N ILE A 125 -13.20 -5.98 2.23
CA ILE A 125 -12.43 -4.81 2.69
C ILE A 125 -11.19 -5.23 3.48
N TYR A 126 -11.26 -6.31 4.26
CA TYR A 126 -10.07 -6.90 4.91
C TYR A 126 -9.03 -7.35 3.87
N LEU A 127 -9.46 -7.92 2.73
CA LEU A 127 -8.57 -8.31 1.64
C LEU A 127 -8.01 -7.10 0.86
N ILE A 128 -8.82 -6.04 0.68
CA ILE A 128 -8.41 -4.82 -0.02
C ILE A 128 -7.42 -4.01 0.83
N SER A 129 -7.73 -3.78 2.11
CA SER A 129 -6.93 -2.97 3.03
C SER A 129 -6.59 -3.75 4.30
N PRO A 130 -5.62 -4.70 4.24
CA PRO A 130 -5.32 -5.61 5.35
C PRO A 130 -4.52 -4.95 6.49
N PHE A 131 -3.99 -3.75 6.26
CA PHE A 131 -3.12 -3.07 7.22
C PHE A 131 -3.92 -2.27 8.24
N GLU A 132 -3.35 -2.13 9.46
CA GLU A 132 -3.92 -1.34 10.55
C GLU A 132 -3.31 0.07 10.57
N ASN A 133 -3.38 0.76 9.43
CA ASN A 133 -2.89 2.12 9.30
C ASN A 133 -3.94 3.12 9.82
N ASP A 134 -3.51 4.07 10.64
CA ASP A 134 -4.35 5.15 11.13
C ASP A 134 -4.58 6.23 10.06
N VAL A 135 -5.80 6.72 9.96
CA VAL A 135 -6.09 7.91 9.16
C VAL A 135 -5.54 9.14 9.89
N VAL A 136 -4.75 9.93 9.19
CA VAL A 136 -4.15 11.16 9.69
C VAL A 136 -4.42 12.34 8.75
N VAL A 137 -4.48 13.54 9.33
CA VAL A 137 -4.50 14.81 8.58
C VAL A 137 -3.21 15.56 8.87
N LEU A 138 -2.51 15.95 7.81
CA LEU A 138 -1.24 16.65 7.88
C LEU A 138 -1.41 18.10 7.43
N GLU A 139 -0.95 19.06 8.23
CA GLU A 139 -0.82 20.45 7.79
C GLU A 139 0.54 20.68 7.12
N MET A 140 0.52 21.05 5.85
CA MET A 140 1.73 21.23 5.04
C MET A 140 1.74 22.59 4.34
N LYS A 141 2.91 23.22 4.24
CA LYS A 141 3.08 24.38 3.37
C LYS A 141 3.01 23.98 1.90
N GLY A 142 2.40 24.82 1.07
CA GLY A 142 2.21 24.53 -0.36
C GLY A 142 3.50 24.22 -1.11
N LYS A 143 4.65 24.78 -0.70
CA LYS A 143 5.95 24.37 -1.27
C LYS A 143 6.24 22.88 -1.06
N ASN A 144 5.87 22.31 0.09
CA ASN A 144 6.04 20.89 0.39
C ASN A 144 4.95 20.05 -0.28
N VAL A 145 3.76 20.62 -0.51
CA VAL A 145 2.69 19.97 -1.29
C VAL A 145 3.11 19.86 -2.76
N ILE A 146 3.74 20.87 -3.34
CA ILE A 146 4.32 20.78 -4.70
C ILE A 146 5.37 19.65 -4.76
N GLU A 147 6.23 19.55 -3.75
CA GLU A 147 7.19 18.45 -3.66
C GLU A 147 6.49 17.07 -3.54
N LEU A 148 5.36 17.00 -2.81
CA LEU A 148 4.55 15.80 -2.76
C LEU A 148 4.00 15.43 -4.15
N MET A 149 3.55 16.41 -4.95
CA MET A 149 3.11 16.14 -6.32
C MET A 149 4.25 15.56 -7.17
N HIS A 150 5.50 16.06 -7.00
CA HIS A 150 6.67 15.44 -7.63
C HIS A 150 6.92 14.03 -7.14
N ASN A 151 6.73 13.72 -5.85
CA ASN A 151 6.87 12.35 -5.35
C ASN A 151 5.83 11.41 -5.98
N ILE A 152 4.57 11.86 -6.09
CA ILE A 152 3.48 11.10 -6.71
C ILE A 152 3.77 10.86 -8.20
N ALA A 153 4.23 11.87 -8.92
CA ALA A 153 4.60 11.76 -10.33
C ALA A 153 5.74 10.74 -10.53
N ALA A 154 6.79 10.82 -9.71
CA ALA A 154 7.97 9.96 -9.81
C ALA A 154 7.69 8.47 -9.59
N VAL A 155 6.57 8.09 -8.97
CA VAL A 155 6.13 6.70 -8.83
C VAL A 155 5.07 6.30 -9.88
N GLY A 156 4.76 7.19 -10.81
CA GLY A 156 3.77 6.98 -11.88
C GLY A 156 2.32 7.13 -11.44
N GLY A 157 2.07 7.84 -10.33
CA GLY A 157 0.75 8.10 -9.78
C GLY A 157 0.44 7.31 -8.51
N GLU A 158 -0.45 7.83 -7.70
CA GLU A 158 -1.04 7.24 -6.49
C GLU A 158 -2.52 7.61 -6.42
N GLY A 159 -3.27 7.05 -5.45
CA GLY A 159 -4.66 7.43 -5.24
C GLY A 159 -4.76 8.85 -4.70
N VAL A 160 -5.32 9.76 -5.48
CA VAL A 160 -5.58 11.14 -5.09
C VAL A 160 -7.08 11.44 -5.14
N SER A 161 -7.57 12.32 -4.25
CA SER A 161 -8.99 12.66 -4.17
C SER A 161 -9.46 13.55 -5.32
N ALA A 162 -10.77 13.69 -5.45
CA ALA A 162 -11.43 14.40 -6.54
C ALA A 162 -10.99 15.87 -6.70
N GLU A 163 -10.46 16.48 -5.66
CA GLU A 163 -9.95 17.84 -5.67
C GLU A 163 -8.65 18.01 -6.46
N VAL A 164 -7.91 16.92 -6.70
CA VAL A 164 -6.58 16.95 -7.33
C VAL A 164 -6.68 16.74 -8.84
N ARG A 165 -5.88 17.48 -9.60
CA ARG A 165 -5.58 17.19 -11.00
C ARG A 165 -4.09 17.29 -11.23
N MET A 166 -3.51 16.27 -11.89
CA MET A 166 -2.08 16.18 -12.19
C MET A 166 -1.87 15.78 -13.65
N GLU A 167 -0.87 16.36 -14.25
CA GLU A 167 -0.31 15.95 -15.54
C GLU A 167 1.12 15.51 -15.28
N ILE A 168 1.46 14.29 -15.68
CA ILE A 168 2.79 13.71 -15.50
C ILE A 168 3.34 13.21 -16.85
N SER A 169 4.64 13.26 -17.03
CA SER A 169 5.28 12.70 -18.22
C SER A 169 5.41 11.17 -18.10
N GLU A 170 5.63 10.47 -19.23
CA GLU A 170 5.96 9.04 -19.24
C GLU A 170 7.19 8.71 -18.38
N LYS A 171 8.09 9.67 -18.17
CA LYS A 171 9.28 9.52 -17.32
C LYS A 171 9.01 9.79 -15.83
N GLY A 172 7.75 10.07 -15.45
CA GLY A 172 7.38 10.37 -14.06
C GLY A 172 7.74 11.79 -13.61
N GLU A 173 7.85 12.75 -14.54
CA GLU A 173 8.05 14.16 -14.21
C GLU A 173 6.70 14.84 -14.02
N LEU A 174 6.59 15.69 -13.00
CA LEU A 174 5.41 16.52 -12.81
C LEU A 174 5.39 17.64 -13.84
N LEU A 175 4.37 17.68 -14.69
CA LEU A 175 4.15 18.75 -15.68
C LEU A 175 3.21 19.83 -15.14
N ASN A 176 2.13 19.43 -14.45
CA ASN A 176 1.17 20.34 -13.84
C ASN A 176 0.47 19.70 -12.64
N ALA A 177 0.06 20.52 -11.66
CA ALA A 177 -0.78 20.07 -10.54
C ALA A 177 -1.66 21.19 -10.03
N THR A 178 -2.93 20.86 -9.73
CA THR A 178 -3.90 21.77 -9.11
C THR A 178 -4.64 21.06 -7.97
N ILE A 179 -5.13 21.85 -7.00
CA ILE A 179 -6.03 21.42 -5.94
C ILE A 179 -7.23 22.34 -5.93
N GLY A 180 -8.45 21.77 -6.01
CA GLY A 180 -9.68 22.55 -6.13
C GLY A 180 -9.73 23.43 -7.38
N GLY A 181 -9.12 22.97 -8.48
CA GLY A 181 -9.03 23.68 -9.75
C GLY A 181 -8.06 24.89 -9.75
N LYS A 182 -7.29 25.09 -8.67
CA LYS A 182 -6.36 26.21 -8.52
C LYS A 182 -4.91 25.73 -8.43
N PRO A 183 -3.94 26.49 -8.97
CA PRO A 183 -2.52 26.24 -8.76
C PRO A 183 -2.18 26.20 -7.26
N ILE A 184 -1.18 25.38 -6.90
CA ILE A 184 -0.76 25.23 -5.51
C ILE A 184 0.07 26.43 -5.08
N GLU A 185 -0.45 27.20 -4.12
CA GLU A 185 0.19 28.41 -3.59
C GLU A 185 1.27 28.05 -2.57
N LYS A 186 2.55 28.36 -2.85
CA LYS A 186 3.71 27.96 -2.03
C LYS A 186 3.60 28.34 -0.55
N LYS A 187 2.99 29.50 -0.24
CA LYS A 187 2.89 30.05 1.14
C LYS A 187 1.65 29.58 1.90
N ARG A 188 0.58 29.16 1.22
CA ARG A 188 -0.65 28.63 1.80
C ARG A 188 -0.35 27.35 2.59
N THR A 189 -1.11 27.12 3.66
CA THR A 189 -1.12 25.84 4.37
C THR A 189 -2.27 25.00 3.83
N TYR A 190 -1.98 23.75 3.47
CA TYR A 190 -2.94 22.76 3.00
C TYR A 190 -3.08 21.64 4.03
N ARG A 191 -4.25 21.04 4.12
CA ARG A 191 -4.53 19.85 4.90
C ARG A 191 -4.60 18.66 3.95
N ILE A 192 -3.78 17.65 4.23
CA ILE A 192 -3.68 16.43 3.44
C ILE A 192 -4.17 15.28 4.31
N ALA A 193 -5.29 14.66 3.93
CA ALA A 193 -5.79 13.44 4.57
C ALA A 193 -5.11 12.21 3.97
N THR A 194 -4.50 11.39 4.80
CA THR A 194 -3.74 10.21 4.36
C THR A 194 -3.64 9.18 5.49
N ILE A 195 -2.75 8.22 5.37
CA ILE A 195 -2.47 7.22 6.41
C ILE A 195 -1.12 7.50 7.08
N ASP A 196 -0.99 7.06 8.32
CA ASP A 196 0.23 7.25 9.13
C ASP A 196 1.47 6.66 8.46
N TYR A 197 1.35 5.51 7.79
CA TYR A 197 2.41 4.88 7.00
C TYR A 197 3.02 5.84 5.95
N LEU A 198 2.18 6.54 5.20
CA LEU A 198 2.64 7.51 4.22
C LEU A 198 3.18 8.79 4.87
N ALA A 199 2.62 9.21 6.01
CA ALA A 199 3.07 10.38 6.76
C ALA A 199 4.54 10.26 7.20
N GLU A 200 5.04 9.04 7.39
CA GLU A 200 6.44 8.74 7.70
C GLU A 200 7.33 8.68 6.44
N GLY A 201 6.82 9.05 5.28
CA GLY A 201 7.57 9.14 4.01
C GLY A 201 7.78 7.81 3.30
N ASN A 202 7.02 6.78 3.67
CA ASN A 202 7.04 5.49 2.98
C ASN A 202 6.48 5.63 1.55
N ASP A 203 6.68 4.61 0.73
CA ASP A 203 6.33 4.57 -0.70
C ASP A 203 6.87 5.78 -1.48
N LYS A 204 8.04 6.31 -1.04
CA LYS A 204 8.72 7.48 -1.59
C LYS A 204 7.96 8.80 -1.42
N MET A 205 6.95 8.86 -0.56
CA MET A 205 6.21 10.09 -0.25
C MET A 205 6.98 10.98 0.74
N TYR A 206 8.25 11.20 0.48
CA TYR A 206 9.19 11.88 1.39
C TYR A 206 8.75 13.27 1.82
N ALA A 207 8.04 13.99 0.96
CA ALA A 207 7.54 15.33 1.25
C ALA A 207 6.55 15.36 2.43
N LEU A 208 5.82 14.27 2.70
CA LEU A 208 4.89 14.20 3.81
C LEU A 208 5.56 14.34 5.17
N LYS A 209 6.83 13.94 5.31
CA LYS A 209 7.62 14.16 6.55
C LYS A 209 7.81 15.66 6.90
N LYS A 210 7.60 16.56 5.93
CA LYS A 210 7.75 18.01 6.11
C LYS A 210 6.46 18.67 6.59
N HIS A 211 5.50 17.89 7.12
CA HIS A 211 4.29 18.42 7.73
C HIS A 211 4.64 19.25 8.99
N LYS A 212 3.80 20.24 9.29
CA LYS A 212 3.93 21.06 10.50
C LYS A 212 3.17 20.49 11.69
N LYS A 213 2.00 19.91 11.40
CA LYS A 213 1.13 19.26 12.38
C LYS A 213 0.58 17.97 11.79
N LYS A 214 0.37 16.97 12.64
CA LYS A 214 -0.26 15.69 12.34
C LYS A 214 -1.39 15.46 13.34
N TYR A 215 -2.58 15.21 12.82
CA TYR A 215 -3.77 14.92 13.61
C TYR A 215 -4.22 13.50 13.31
N PHE A 216 -4.43 12.70 14.34
CA PHE A 216 -4.97 11.35 14.21
C PHE A 216 -6.50 11.40 14.24
N MET A 217 -7.14 10.75 13.27
CA MET A 217 -8.61 10.72 13.16
C MET A 217 -9.25 9.67 14.05
N LYS A 218 -8.45 8.97 14.88
CA LYS A 218 -8.89 7.91 15.81
C LYS A 218 -9.67 6.80 15.07
N LYS A 219 -9.24 6.47 13.89
CA LYS A 219 -9.87 5.51 13.00
C LYS A 219 -8.84 4.89 12.08
N HIS A 220 -8.89 3.57 11.92
CA HIS A 220 -8.08 2.90 10.93
C HIS A 220 -8.63 3.12 9.52
N ALA A 221 -7.75 3.12 8.51
CA ALA A 221 -8.15 3.31 7.11
C ALA A 221 -9.18 2.27 6.67
N ARG A 222 -9.01 1.00 7.08
CA ARG A 222 -9.96 -0.08 6.80
C ARG A 222 -11.35 0.23 7.35
N GLU A 223 -11.43 0.71 8.59
CA GLU A 223 -12.69 1.10 9.22
C GLU A 223 -13.35 2.27 8.50
N ALA A 224 -12.55 3.27 8.09
CA ALA A 224 -13.05 4.40 7.31
C ALA A 224 -13.67 3.94 5.97
N LEU A 225 -13.02 3.00 5.27
CA LEU A 225 -13.55 2.41 4.04
C LEU A 225 -14.85 1.65 4.29
N MET A 226 -14.93 0.83 5.35
CA MET A 226 -16.17 0.11 5.72
C MET A 226 -17.31 1.07 6.06
N GLU A 227 -17.05 2.08 6.87
CA GLU A 227 -18.05 3.08 7.26
C GLU A 227 -18.57 3.88 6.06
N SER A 228 -17.69 4.24 5.10
CA SER A 228 -18.12 4.90 3.88
C SER A 228 -19.12 4.04 3.10
N ILE A 229 -18.88 2.71 3.02
CA ILE A 229 -19.82 1.78 2.36
C ILE A 229 -21.14 1.69 3.13
N ILE A 230 -21.08 1.52 4.45
CA ILE A 230 -22.29 1.40 5.29
C ILE A 230 -23.14 2.67 5.21
N LYS A 231 -22.49 3.84 5.28
CA LYS A 231 -23.15 5.16 5.20
C LYS A 231 -23.83 5.39 3.86
N ASN A 232 -23.11 5.10 2.76
CA ASN A 232 -23.60 5.37 1.41
C ASN A 232 -24.47 4.23 0.85
N ARG A 233 -24.40 3.02 1.45
CA ARG A 233 -25.10 1.79 1.05
C ARG A 233 -24.71 1.27 -0.33
N THR A 234 -24.52 2.16 -1.28
CA THR A 234 -24.09 1.86 -2.64
C THR A 234 -22.92 2.78 -2.97
N ILE A 235 -21.82 2.19 -3.39
CA ILE A 235 -20.62 2.91 -3.80
C ILE A 235 -20.29 2.63 -5.27
N GLY A 236 -19.53 3.52 -5.86
CA GLY A 236 -18.95 3.37 -7.18
C GLY A 236 -17.98 4.50 -7.44
N SER A 237 -17.08 4.27 -8.35
CA SER A 237 -16.10 5.28 -8.75
C SER A 237 -15.89 5.19 -10.26
N LYS A 238 -15.32 6.24 -10.82
CA LYS A 238 -14.98 6.35 -12.25
C LYS A 238 -13.58 6.94 -12.41
N ILE A 239 -13.04 6.78 -13.60
CA ILE A 239 -11.83 7.48 -14.01
C ILE A 239 -12.23 8.91 -14.39
N GLU A 240 -11.59 9.90 -13.81
CA GLU A 240 -11.93 11.33 -13.93
C GLU A 240 -10.79 12.19 -14.47
N GLY A 241 -9.68 11.56 -14.84
CA GLY A 241 -8.47 12.26 -15.26
C GLY A 241 -7.81 13.01 -14.10
N ARG A 242 -7.83 12.41 -12.89
CA ARG A 242 -7.15 12.98 -11.72
C ARG A 242 -5.65 13.01 -11.93
N ILE A 243 -5.10 11.97 -12.57
CA ILE A 243 -3.70 11.87 -12.98
C ILE A 243 -3.67 11.36 -14.41
N ILE A 244 -3.15 12.17 -15.33
CA ILE A 244 -2.98 11.79 -16.75
C ILE A 244 -1.51 11.78 -17.13
N ILE A 245 -1.13 10.84 -18.00
CA ILE A 245 0.21 10.79 -18.62
C ILE A 245 0.15 11.53 -19.95
N LYS A 246 1.13 12.41 -20.19
CA LYS A 246 1.34 13.18 -21.43
C LYS A 246 2.70 12.92 -22.03
#